data_aa468b369b210e53b7609482ae0c22d0
#
_entry.id   aa468b369b210e53b7609482ae0c22d0
#
_cell.length_a   1.000
_cell.length_b   1.000
_cell.length_c   1.000
_cell.angle_alpha   90.00
_cell.angle_beta   90.00
_cell.angle_gamma   90.00
#
_symmetry.space_group_name_H-M   'P 1'
#
loop_
_entity.id
_entity.type
_entity.pdbx_description
1 polymer ?
#
loop_
_entity_poly.entity_id
_entity_poly.type
_entity_poly.pdbx_seq_one_letter_code
_entity_poly.pdbx_strand_id
1 'polypeptide(L)' 'MNDVILNKRATVDRCIVRIREEYADEATLRSSFTKQDSVMLNLQRACEACIDVANTVVKHGRLGVPQSSRDSFALLEK' A
#
# COMPACT_ATOMS: atom_id res chain seq x y z
N MET A 1 9.56 -15.63 -0.23
CA MET A 1 9.62 -14.16 -0.38
C MET A 1 8.93 -13.67 -1.65
N ASN A 2 9.26 -14.26 -2.81
CA ASN A 2 8.68 -13.82 -4.09
C ASN A 2 7.15 -13.89 -4.12
N ASP A 3 6.56 -14.95 -3.55
CA ASP A 3 5.10 -15.10 -3.53
C ASP A 3 4.42 -13.97 -2.74
N VAL A 4 5.03 -13.56 -1.62
CA VAL A 4 4.51 -12.45 -0.80
C VAL A 4 4.57 -11.16 -1.60
N ILE A 5 5.68 -10.88 -2.27
CA ILE A 5 5.86 -9.67 -3.08
C ILE A 5 4.86 -9.64 -4.22
N LEU A 6 4.70 -10.76 -4.95
CA LEU A 6 3.74 -10.85 -6.05
C LEU A 6 2.30 -10.66 -5.59
N ASN A 7 1.92 -11.26 -4.46
CA ASN A 7 0.58 -11.11 -3.91
C ASN A 7 0.30 -9.66 -3.46
N LYS A 8 1.29 -9.02 -2.83
CA LYS A 8 1.14 -7.63 -2.40
C LYS A 8 1.12 -6.67 -3.58
N ARG A 9 1.90 -6.94 -4.62
CA ARG A 9 1.84 -6.18 -5.88
C ARG A 9 0.43 -6.25 -6.49
N ALA A 10 -0.14 -7.45 -6.55
CA ALA A 10 -1.50 -7.63 -7.06
C ALA A 10 -2.51 -6.85 -6.22
N THR A 11 -2.34 -6.81 -4.91
CA THR A 11 -3.19 -6.01 -4.01
C THR A 11 -3.09 -4.52 -4.33
N VAL A 12 -1.87 -4.01 -4.49
CA VAL A 12 -1.65 -2.60 -4.84
C VAL A 12 -2.29 -2.27 -6.19
N ASP A 13 -2.08 -3.12 -7.20
CA ASP A 13 -2.66 -2.91 -8.53
C ASP A 13 -4.19 -2.86 -8.49
N ARG A 14 -4.84 -3.77 -7.75
CA ARG A 14 -6.29 -3.75 -7.57
C ARG A 14 -6.76 -2.47 -6.86
N CYS A 15 -6.05 -2.04 -5.85
CA CYS A 15 -6.39 -0.81 -5.13
C CYS A 15 -6.31 0.41 -6.04
N ILE A 16 -5.29 0.48 -6.88
CA ILE A 16 -5.13 1.58 -7.86
C ILE A 16 -6.28 1.58 -8.86
N VAL A 17 -6.65 0.41 -9.38
CA VAL A 17 -7.78 0.29 -10.31
C VAL A 17 -9.07 0.78 -9.66
N ARG A 18 -9.34 0.36 -8.41
CA ARG A 18 -10.53 0.81 -7.67
C ARG A 18 -10.53 2.32 -7.43
N ILE A 19 -9.38 2.88 -7.10
CA ILE A 19 -9.26 4.34 -6.92
C ILE A 19 -9.61 5.06 -8.23
N ARG A 20 -9.09 4.59 -9.35
CA ARG A 20 -9.37 5.17 -10.66
C ARG A 20 -10.85 5.06 -11.03
N GLU A 21 -11.49 3.94 -10.72
CA GLU A 21 -12.92 3.73 -10.97
C GLU A 21 -13.78 4.69 -10.15
N GLU A 22 -13.41 4.92 -8.88
CA GLU A 22 -14.15 5.79 -7.97
C GLU A 22 -13.88 7.28 -8.22
N TYR A 23 -12.72 7.61 -8.76
CA TYR A 23 -12.35 8.98 -9.09
C TYR A 23 -12.71 9.28 -10.55
N ALA A 24 -13.97 9.69 -10.77
CA ALA A 24 -14.41 10.12 -12.10
C ALA A 24 -13.95 11.55 -12.40
N ASP A 25 -14.20 12.47 -11.45
CA ASP A 25 -13.75 13.84 -11.49
C ASP A 25 -13.73 14.41 -10.07
N GLU A 26 -13.11 15.58 -9.91
CA GLU A 26 -12.97 16.22 -8.62
C GLU A 26 -14.31 16.59 -7.98
N ALA A 27 -15.24 17.11 -8.77
CA ALA A 27 -16.54 17.53 -8.28
C ALA A 27 -17.35 16.33 -7.76
N THR A 28 -17.36 15.23 -8.51
CA THR A 28 -18.03 13.99 -8.11
C THR A 28 -17.42 13.44 -6.83
N LEU A 29 -16.09 13.42 -6.72
CA LEU A 29 -15.40 12.93 -5.53
C LEU A 29 -15.77 13.80 -4.32
N ARG A 30 -15.76 15.13 -4.45
CA ARG A 30 -16.08 16.03 -3.35
C ARG A 30 -17.52 15.89 -2.87
N SER A 31 -18.45 15.54 -3.75
CA SER A 31 -19.87 15.45 -3.42
C SER A 31 -20.32 14.08 -2.93
N SER A 32 -19.45 13.06 -2.97
CA SER A 32 -19.81 11.69 -2.61
C SER A 32 -18.95 11.19 -1.45
N PHE A 33 -19.53 11.04 -0.28
CA PHE A 33 -18.85 10.44 0.87
C PHE A 33 -18.48 8.99 0.61
N THR A 34 -19.35 8.24 -0.08
CA THR A 34 -19.07 6.84 -0.44
C THR A 34 -17.80 6.73 -1.30
N LYS A 35 -17.66 7.60 -2.29
CA LYS A 35 -16.47 7.60 -3.17
C LYS A 35 -15.22 8.03 -2.40
N GLN A 36 -15.33 9.01 -1.52
CA GLN A 36 -14.23 9.44 -0.66
C GLN A 36 -13.76 8.29 0.25
N ASP A 37 -14.70 7.61 0.89
CA ASP A 37 -14.40 6.48 1.76
C ASP A 37 -13.75 5.33 0.99
N SER A 38 -14.24 5.04 -0.21
CA SER A 38 -13.67 3.99 -1.07
C SER A 38 -12.24 4.32 -1.47
N VAL A 39 -11.96 5.55 -1.87
CA VAL A 39 -10.62 6.00 -2.22
C VAL A 39 -9.68 5.90 -1.01
N MET A 40 -10.12 6.39 0.15
CA MET A 40 -9.33 6.34 1.38
C MET A 40 -9.02 4.92 1.80
N LEU A 41 -10.02 4.02 1.77
CA LEU A 41 -9.83 2.62 2.12
C LEU A 41 -8.83 1.94 1.18
N ASN A 42 -8.92 2.18 -0.12
CA ASN A 42 -8.01 1.59 -1.09
C ASN A 42 -6.59 2.16 -0.98
N LEU A 43 -6.45 3.44 -0.69
CA LEU A 43 -5.14 4.03 -0.38
C LEU A 43 -4.52 3.39 0.86
N GLN A 44 -5.30 3.20 1.90
CA GLN A 44 -4.85 2.56 3.14
C GLN A 44 -4.39 1.13 2.87
N ARG A 45 -5.16 0.35 2.13
CA ARG A 45 -4.80 -1.03 1.76
C ARG A 45 -3.52 -1.09 0.93
N ALA A 46 -3.35 -0.16 -0.01
CA ALA A 46 -2.14 -0.10 -0.83
C ALA A 46 -0.92 0.23 0.04
N CYS A 47 -1.04 1.18 0.96
CA CYS A 47 0.04 1.54 1.88
C CYS A 47 0.41 0.37 2.79
N GLU A 48 -0.57 -0.34 3.33
CA GLU A 48 -0.34 -1.53 4.17
C GLU A 48 0.40 -2.62 3.39
N ALA A 49 0.03 -2.83 2.13
CA ALA A 49 0.71 -3.80 1.27
C ALA A 49 2.17 -3.42 1.03
N CYS A 50 2.45 -2.14 0.82
CA CYS A 50 3.83 -1.64 0.66
C CYS A 50 4.65 -1.83 1.93
N ILE A 51 4.06 -1.58 3.10
CA ILE A 51 4.70 -1.79 4.40
C ILE A 51 5.04 -3.26 4.59
N ASP A 52 4.11 -4.16 4.25
CA ASP A 52 4.31 -5.61 4.36
C ASP A 52 5.47 -6.06 3.46
N VAL A 53 5.57 -5.51 2.24
CA VAL A 53 6.70 -5.80 1.34
C VAL A 53 8.01 -5.34 1.98
N ALA A 54 8.05 -4.11 2.50
CA ALA A 54 9.25 -3.57 3.14
C ALA A 54 9.70 -4.44 4.32
N ASN A 55 8.76 -4.84 5.18
CA ASN A 55 9.05 -5.71 6.31
C ASN A 55 9.56 -7.08 5.86
N THR A 56 8.96 -7.64 4.81
CA THR A 56 9.37 -8.93 4.26
C THR A 56 10.79 -8.87 3.72
N VAL A 57 11.14 -7.83 2.97
CA VAL A 57 12.48 -7.66 2.40
C VAL A 57 13.52 -7.48 3.51
N VAL A 58 13.21 -6.66 4.51
CA VAL A 58 14.09 -6.43 5.67
C VAL A 58 14.35 -7.74 6.41
N LYS A 59 13.30 -8.53 6.65
CA LYS A 59 13.40 -9.81 7.35
C LYS A 59 14.27 -10.81 6.57
N HIS A 60 14.00 -11.00 5.28
CA HIS A 60 14.73 -11.94 4.44
C HIS A 60 16.16 -11.47 4.15
N GLY A 61 16.38 -10.17 4.05
CA GLY A 61 17.70 -9.59 3.87
C GLY A 61 18.53 -9.52 5.15
N ARG A 62 17.93 -9.87 6.28
CA ARG A 62 18.58 -9.77 7.62
C ARG A 62 19.14 -8.37 7.90
N LEU A 63 18.40 -7.35 7.47
CA LEU A 63 18.82 -5.95 7.65
C LEU A 63 18.57 -5.42 9.06
N GLY A 64 17.86 -6.21 9.87
CA GLY A 64 17.52 -5.85 11.23
C GLY A 64 16.08 -6.19 11.56
N VAL A 65 15.66 -5.80 12.78
CA VAL A 65 14.27 -5.98 13.21
C VAL A 65 13.61 -4.59 13.22
N PRO A 66 12.66 -4.34 12.32
CA PRO A 66 12.03 -3.02 12.28
C PRO A 66 11.14 -2.81 13.50
N GLN A 67 11.21 -1.61 14.08
CA GLN A 67 10.38 -1.20 15.21
C GLN A 67 9.12 -0.48 14.75
N SER A 68 9.11 -0.01 13.49
CA SER A 68 8.00 0.72 12.89
C SER A 68 8.10 0.63 11.37
N SER A 69 7.06 1.05 10.66
CA SER A 69 7.08 1.12 9.20
C SER A 69 8.18 2.04 8.68
N ARG A 70 8.39 3.17 9.34
CA ARG A 70 9.47 4.10 9.00
C ARG A 70 10.84 3.45 9.14
N ASP A 71 11.03 2.66 10.20
CA ASP A 71 12.27 1.96 10.45
C ASP A 71 12.54 0.90 9.38
N SER A 72 11.48 0.20 8.91
CA SER A 72 11.61 -0.76 7.82
C SER A 72 12.20 -0.11 6.56
N PHE A 73 11.71 1.06 6.18
CA PHE A 73 12.23 1.79 5.02
C PHE A 73 13.65 2.29 5.26
N ALA A 74 13.96 2.74 6.48
CA ALA A 74 15.31 3.15 6.84
C ALA A 74 16.31 2.00 6.73
N LEU A 75 15.92 0.79 7.16
CA LEU A 75 16.76 -0.41 7.05
C LEU A 75 17.01 -0.81 5.60
N LEU A 76 16.04 -0.60 4.71
CA LEU A 76 16.20 -0.88 3.29
C LEU A 76 17.22 0.04 2.61
N GLU A 77 17.43 1.25 3.14
CA GLU A 77 18.38 2.21 2.60
C GLU A 77 19.84 1.84 2.88
N LYS A 78 20.08 0.95 3.85
CA LYS A 78 21.42 0.46 4.17
C LYS A 78 21.82 -0.64 3.20
#